data_10acc5b9c9a8bec5817358a2b0f6b147
#
_entry.id   10acc5b9c9a8bec5817358a2b0f6b147
#
_cell.length_a   1.000
_cell.length_b   1.000
_cell.length_c   1.000
_cell.angle_alpha   90.00
_cell.angle_beta   90.00
_cell.angle_gamma   90.00
#
_symmetry.space_group_name_H-M   'P 1'
#
loop_
_entity.id
_entity.type
_entity.pdbx_description
1 polymer ?
#
loop_
_entity_poly.entity_id
_entity_poly.type
_entity_poly.pdbx_seq_one_letter_code
_entity_poly.pdbx_strand_id
1 'polypeptide(L)' 'MKEFSVIIEKDEDGYFVASVPTLRGCHTQAKSLDTLMKRIKEAIELCLEVEKPTSNEFIGVQKVAVNA' A
#
# COMPACT_ATOMS: atom_id res chain seq x y z
N MET A 1 -2.73 -17.97 6.72
CA MET A 1 -2.93 -16.84 5.80
C MET A 1 -2.36 -15.58 6.44
N LYS A 2 -1.55 -14.83 5.69
CA LYS A 2 -0.99 -13.59 6.19
C LYS A 2 -1.83 -12.40 5.74
N GLU A 3 -1.96 -11.42 6.61
CA GLU A 3 -2.66 -10.19 6.30
C GLU A 3 -1.66 -9.05 6.23
N PHE A 4 -1.91 -8.13 5.33
CA PHE A 4 -1.07 -6.94 5.16
C PHE A 4 -1.94 -5.69 5.24
N SER A 5 -1.45 -4.69 5.96
CA SER A 5 -2.09 -3.39 5.97
C SER A 5 -1.74 -2.65 4.68
N VAL A 6 -2.76 -2.12 4.03
CA VAL A 6 -2.61 -1.38 2.78
C VAL A 6 -3.08 0.05 3.01
N ILE A 7 -2.25 1.00 2.69
CA ILE A 7 -2.60 2.42 2.77
C ILE A 7 -3.11 2.86 1.40
N ILE A 8 -4.31 3.43 1.37
CA ILE A 8 -4.95 3.86 0.13
C ILE A 8 -5.07 5.37 0.13
N GLU A 9 -4.59 5.99 -0.94
CA GLU A 9 -4.65 7.42 -1.12
C GLU A 9 -5.19 7.72 -2.52
N LYS A 10 -5.61 8.96 -2.74
CA LYS A 10 -6.04 9.39 -4.07
C LYS A 10 -5.12 10.53 -4.50
N ASP A 11 -4.53 10.41 -5.67
CA ASP A 11 -3.62 11.44 -6.15
C ASP A 11 -4.36 12.56 -6.89
N GLU A 12 -3.61 13.58 -7.32
CA GLU A 12 -4.17 14.75 -7.98
C GLU A 12 -4.85 14.43 -9.31
N ASP A 13 -4.44 13.36 -9.96
CA ASP A 13 -4.98 12.95 -11.26
C ASP A 13 -6.22 12.06 -11.13
N GLY A 14 -6.64 11.77 -9.90
CA GLY A 14 -7.80 10.96 -9.65
C GLY A 14 -7.52 9.46 -9.57
N TYR A 15 -6.25 9.06 -9.55
CA TYR A 15 -5.89 7.66 -9.34
C TYR A 15 -5.91 7.32 -7.86
N PHE A 16 -6.40 6.15 -7.56
CA PHE A 16 -6.22 5.57 -6.23
C PHE A 16 -4.88 4.88 -6.19
N VAL A 17 -4.11 5.15 -5.15
CA VAL A 17 -2.77 4.61 -4.96
C VAL A 17 -2.77 3.75 -3.70
N ALA A 18 -2.26 2.55 -3.81
CA ALA A 18 -2.15 1.64 -2.67
C ALA A 18 -0.68 1.33 -2.40
N SER A 19 -0.32 1.29 -1.14
CA SER A 19 1.03 0.92 -0.73
C SER A 19 0.97 0.02 0.50
N VAL A 20 1.98 -0.84 0.64
CA VAL A 20 2.09 -1.78 1.75
C VAL A 20 3.32 -1.42 2.56
N PRO A 21 3.15 -0.84 3.76
CA PRO A 21 4.29 -0.35 4.54
C PRO A 21 5.32 -1.41 4.90
N THR A 22 4.91 -2.65 5.09
CA THR A 22 5.81 -3.72 5.50
C THR A 22 6.53 -4.41 4.32
N LEU A 23 6.19 -4.05 3.10
CA LEU A 23 6.84 -4.58 1.90
C LEU A 23 7.43 -3.42 1.11
N ARG A 24 8.76 -3.36 1.08
CA ARG A 24 9.47 -2.26 0.43
C ARG A 24 9.12 -2.20 -1.06
N GLY A 25 8.73 -1.00 -1.51
CA GLY A 25 8.43 -0.78 -2.92
C GLY A 25 7.15 -1.44 -3.42
N CYS A 26 6.35 -2.00 -2.53
CA CYS A 26 5.10 -2.65 -2.91
C CYS A 26 4.00 -1.61 -2.98
N HIS A 27 3.70 -1.15 -4.20
CA HIS A 27 2.65 -0.18 -4.42
C HIS A 27 2.07 -0.36 -5.82
N THR A 28 0.87 0.16 -6.01
CA THR A 28 0.21 0.15 -7.31
C THR A 28 -0.82 1.27 -7.36
N GLN A 29 -1.40 1.48 -8.53
CA GLN A 29 -2.45 2.49 -8.69
C GLN A 29 -3.49 2.01 -9.68
N ALA A 30 -4.70 2.57 -9.57
CA ALA A 30 -5.81 2.27 -10.46
C ALA A 30 -6.83 3.39 -10.38
N LYS A 31 -7.72 3.45 -11.38
CA LYS A 31 -8.77 4.48 -11.40
C LYS A 31 -10.00 4.12 -10.57
N SER A 32 -10.13 2.88 -10.14
CA SER A 32 -11.22 2.46 -9.27
C SER A 32 -10.69 1.65 -8.10
N LEU A 33 -11.43 1.66 -6.99
CA LEU A 33 -11.04 0.89 -5.81
C LEU A 33 -11.09 -0.61 -6.08
N ASP A 34 -12.07 -1.06 -6.84
CA ASP A 34 -12.19 -2.49 -7.16
C ASP A 34 -10.96 -3.00 -7.92
N THR A 35 -10.55 -2.25 -8.94
CA THR A 35 -9.35 -2.60 -9.69
C THR A 35 -8.10 -2.49 -8.83
N LEU A 36 -8.04 -1.46 -7.96
CA LEU A 36 -6.91 -1.28 -7.07
C LEU A 36 -6.72 -2.47 -6.15
N MET A 37 -7.82 -2.98 -5.56
CA MET A 37 -7.73 -4.12 -4.64
C MET A 37 -7.21 -5.37 -5.33
N LYS A 38 -7.61 -5.60 -6.57
CA LYS A 38 -7.09 -6.72 -7.35
C LYS A 38 -5.61 -6.55 -7.65
N ARG A 39 -5.21 -5.34 -8.04
CA ARG A 39 -3.82 -5.03 -8.37
C ARG A 39 -2.90 -5.11 -7.17
N ILE A 40 -3.34 -4.61 -6.00
CA ILE A 40 -2.48 -4.64 -4.82
C ILE A 40 -2.29 -6.07 -4.32
N LYS A 41 -3.31 -6.91 -4.44
CA LYS A 41 -3.17 -8.31 -4.09
C LYS A 41 -2.11 -9.00 -4.95
N GLU A 42 -2.16 -8.77 -6.26
CA GLU A 42 -1.16 -9.31 -7.19
C GLU A 42 0.23 -8.75 -6.88
N ALA A 43 0.32 -7.45 -6.58
CA ALA A 43 1.58 -6.82 -6.24
C ALA A 43 2.18 -7.42 -4.97
N ILE A 44 1.36 -7.67 -3.96
CA ILE A 44 1.82 -8.32 -2.72
C ILE A 44 2.35 -9.71 -3.01
N GLU A 45 1.63 -10.49 -3.81
CA GLU A 45 2.06 -11.83 -4.16
C GLU A 45 3.41 -11.83 -4.88
N LEU A 46 3.59 -10.88 -5.80
CA LEU A 46 4.87 -10.74 -6.52
C LEU A 46 5.98 -10.26 -5.59
N CYS A 47 5.70 -9.29 -4.72
CA CYS A 47 6.69 -8.78 -3.77
C CYS A 47 7.17 -9.89 -2.83
N LEU A 48 6.27 -10.76 -2.40
CA LEU A 48 6.62 -11.88 -1.51
C LEU A 48 7.50 -12.92 -2.19
N GLU A 49 7.47 -13.01 -3.51
CA GLU A 49 8.33 -13.93 -4.25
C GLU A 49 9.78 -13.46 -4.30
N VAL A 50 10.00 -12.15 -4.31
CA VAL A 50 11.35 -11.59 -4.47
C VAL A 50 11.92 -10.99 -3.20
N GLU A 51 11.07 -10.55 -2.27
CA GLU A 51 11.52 -9.90 -1.03
C GLU A 51 10.77 -10.45 0.16
N LYS A 52 11.47 -10.52 1.29
CA LYS A 52 10.84 -10.87 2.56
C LYS A 52 10.23 -9.59 3.15
N PRO A 53 9.14 -9.71 3.91
CA PRO A 53 8.60 -8.57 4.64
C PRO A 53 9.68 -7.95 5.54
N THR A 54 9.64 -6.62 5.70
CA THR A 54 10.58 -5.93 6.58
C THR A 54 10.28 -6.33 8.03
N SER A 55 11.24 -6.05 8.92
CA SER A 55 11.04 -6.26 10.35
C SER A 55 10.15 -5.19 10.97
N ASN A 56 9.78 -4.17 10.20
CA ASN A 56 8.92 -3.10 10.69
C ASN A 56 7.49 -3.60 10.85
N GLU A 57 6.88 -3.21 11.95
CA GLU A 57 5.49 -3.54 12.23
C GLU A 57 4.63 -2.31 11.96
N PHE A 58 3.55 -2.49 11.22
CA PHE A 58 2.60 -1.41 10.99
C PHE A 58 1.81 -1.15 12.27
N ILE A 59 1.86 0.07 12.78
CA ILE A 59 1.13 0.45 13.99
C ILE A 59 -0.13 1.24 13.64
N GLY A 60 -0.02 2.18 12.73
CA GLY A 60 -1.19 2.99 12.40
C GLY A 60 -0.84 4.23 11.60
N VAL A 61 -1.84 5.06 11.43
CA VAL A 61 -1.71 6.33 10.72
C VAL A 61 -2.09 7.45 11.66
N GLN A 62 -1.27 8.48 11.71
CA GLN A 62 -1.48 9.61 12.60
C GLN A 62 -1.37 10.91 11.82
N LYS A 63 -2.31 11.82 12.04
CA LYS A 63 -2.23 13.16 11.47
C LYS A 63 -1.53 14.08 12.47
N VAL A 64 -0.60 14.88 11.96
CA VAL A 64 0.15 15.82 12.78
C VAL A 64 -0.01 17.21 12.16
N ALA A 65 -0.41 18.17 12.97
CA ALA A 65 -0.56 19.55 12.51
C ALA A 65 0.77 20.27 12.61
N VAL A 66 1.14 20.94 11.53
CA VAL A 66 2.34 21.78 11.51
C VAL A 66 2.01 23.10 10.82
N ASN A 67 2.77 24.13 11.12
CA ASN A 67 2.66 25.41 10.41
C ASN A 67 3.49 25.31 9.14
N ALA A 68 2.79 25.31 8.01
CA ALA A 68 3.48 25.19 6.73
C ALA A 68 3.09 26.34 5.80
#